data_d4b5d6fc8e3de10861e84e574c1b3fb9
#
_entry.id   d4b5d6fc8e3de10861e84e574c1b3fb9
#
_cell.length_a   1.000
_cell.length_b   1.000
_cell.length_c   1.000
_cell.angle_alpha   90.00
_cell.angle_beta   90.00
_cell.angle_gamma   90.00
#
_symmetry.space_group_name_H-M   'P 1'
#
loop_
_entity.id
_entity.type
_entity.pdbx_description
1 polymer ?
#
loop_
_entity_poly.entity_id
_entity_poly.type
_entity_poly.pdbx_seq_one_letter_code
_entity_poly.pdbx_strand_id
1 'polypeptide(L)'
;MFCNQCEQTAKGFACTVRGVCGKTHETDVLQDLLIYTCAGLAEVALEAEKKGVKKKEVDFFLMEAMFSTLTNVDFDPERIRNYIEKAVELREALKHEAKVDVDTPWAHFKPAKSMEELIKQAEEREIEPTVFKEEGEDIASLKLTILYALKGIAAYAYHAEKLGVRNEEVYKGFKELLVNIFNDKTSDLRTWVERALETGRLNLLTMEALDKANTSAFGNPVPTRVPLGVKAGKAILVSGHDLKDLYELLKQTEGKGIYIYTHGEMLPAHGYPELKKFPHLYGHYGTAWQNQQKEFEAFPGPIVMTTNCLMPPKDSYKDRVFTLGPVGYPGIKHIPNEDFSPVIEMALSMEGFKEDIPGKEVITGFARNAVLSVADKVVELVKAGKIRHFFLVGGCDGAKPVRNYYTEFVEKVPQDCVVLTLACGKFRFFDKDLGTIEGIPRLLDVGQCNDAYSAIQIALALSKVFNVDVNELPLSLILSWYEQKAVAIFLTLLYLGIRNMRLGPSMPAFLSKNVANFIVENYNLKPISTPDEDLKAILG
;
A
#
# COMPACT_ATOMS: atom_id res chain seq x y z
N MET A 1 -14.51 3.39 19.70
CA MET A 1 -13.41 2.86 18.87
C MET A 1 -13.54 1.37 18.69
N PHE A 2 -13.61 0.92 17.47
CA PHE A 2 -13.51 -0.48 17.07
C PHE A 2 -12.74 -0.57 15.75
N CYS A 3 -11.50 -1.02 15.77
CA CYS A 3 -10.65 -1.10 14.58
C CYS A 3 -9.99 -2.47 14.47
N ASN A 4 -10.23 -3.18 13.36
CA ASN A 4 -9.65 -4.49 13.07
C ASN A 4 -9.01 -4.58 11.68
N GLN A 5 -8.66 -3.41 11.09
CA GLN A 5 -8.28 -3.34 9.68
C GLN A 5 -6.85 -3.79 9.34
N CYS A 6 -5.93 -3.87 10.34
CA CYS A 6 -4.52 -4.20 10.08
C CYS A 6 -4.05 -5.44 10.84
N GLU A 7 -2.88 -5.93 10.46
CA GLU A 7 -2.27 -7.12 11.05
C GLU A 7 -1.89 -6.94 12.53
N GLN A 8 -1.67 -5.70 12.98
CA GLN A 8 -1.37 -5.40 14.39
C GLN A 8 -2.60 -5.30 15.29
N THR A 9 -3.78 -5.55 14.78
CA THR A 9 -5.03 -5.53 15.55
C THR A 9 -4.89 -6.20 16.91
N ALA A 10 -5.27 -5.48 17.97
CA ALA A 10 -5.09 -5.93 19.34
C ALA A 10 -5.78 -7.27 19.61
N LYS A 11 -5.04 -8.21 20.22
CA LYS A 11 -5.51 -9.56 20.56
C LYS A 11 -6.04 -10.37 19.37
N GLY A 12 -5.75 -9.96 18.13
CA GLY A 12 -6.30 -10.58 16.92
C GLY A 12 -7.82 -10.43 16.77
N PHE A 13 -8.39 -9.45 17.44
CA PHE A 13 -9.84 -9.17 17.42
C PHE A 13 -10.13 -7.73 17.01
N ALA A 14 -9.85 -6.76 17.90
CA ALA A 14 -10.02 -5.33 17.61
C ALA A 14 -9.24 -4.45 18.56
N CYS A 15 -8.85 -3.26 18.10
CA CYS A 15 -8.42 -2.16 18.94
C CYS A 15 -9.66 -1.40 19.43
N THR A 16 -9.88 -1.35 20.74
CA THR A 16 -11.12 -0.81 21.33
C THR A 16 -10.90 0.41 22.26
N VAL A 17 -9.66 0.72 22.59
CA VAL A 17 -9.27 1.85 23.44
C VAL A 17 -8.32 2.80 22.70
N ARG A 18 -7.29 2.24 22.11
CA ARG A 18 -6.29 2.93 21.29
C ARG A 18 -5.73 1.94 20.26
N GLY A 19 -5.45 2.40 19.06
CA GLY A 19 -4.78 1.59 18.05
C GLY A 19 -3.38 1.19 18.47
N VAL A 20 -2.97 -0.04 18.18
CA VAL A 20 -1.57 -0.48 18.33
C VAL A 20 -0.63 0.40 17.48
N CYS A 21 -1.13 0.91 16.36
CA CYS A 21 -0.44 1.89 15.50
C CYS A 21 -0.28 3.28 16.11
N GLY A 22 -0.94 3.57 17.24
CA GLY A 22 -0.97 4.88 17.89
C GLY A 22 -2.21 5.72 17.61
N LYS A 23 -3.12 5.26 16.75
CA LYS A 23 -4.38 5.96 16.43
C LYS A 23 -5.23 6.13 17.70
N THR A 24 -5.74 7.35 17.92
CA THR A 24 -6.63 7.66 19.05
C THR A 24 -8.06 7.24 18.78
N HIS A 25 -8.89 7.20 19.83
CA HIS A 25 -10.33 6.96 19.71
C HIS A 25 -11.00 7.97 18.78
N GLU A 26 -10.71 9.26 18.96
CA GLU A 26 -11.28 10.35 18.15
C GLU A 26 -10.95 10.18 16.67
N THR A 27 -9.69 9.89 16.37
CA THR A 27 -9.24 9.66 14.99
C THR A 27 -9.97 8.47 14.36
N ASP A 28 -10.11 7.37 15.09
CA ASP A 28 -10.75 6.15 14.60
C ASP A 28 -12.23 6.37 14.23
N VAL A 29 -13.00 6.92 15.17
CA VAL A 29 -14.43 7.14 14.92
C VAL A 29 -14.69 8.18 13.83
N LEU A 30 -13.82 9.20 13.72
CA LEU A 30 -13.89 10.18 12.65
C LEU A 30 -13.53 9.57 11.28
N GLN A 31 -12.61 8.62 11.22
CA GLN A 31 -12.33 7.88 9.98
C GLN A 31 -13.55 7.07 9.53
N ASP A 32 -14.24 6.41 10.43
CA ASP A 32 -15.49 5.71 10.12
C ASP A 32 -16.58 6.69 9.63
N LEU A 33 -16.70 7.84 10.26
CA LEU A 33 -17.62 8.88 9.83
C LEU A 33 -17.26 9.44 8.45
N LEU A 34 -15.97 9.58 8.14
CA LEU A 34 -15.51 9.98 6.81
C LEU A 34 -15.92 8.94 5.75
N ILE A 35 -15.74 7.65 6.03
CA ILE A 35 -16.16 6.58 5.12
C ILE A 35 -17.69 6.63 4.89
N TYR A 36 -18.45 6.79 5.95
CA TYR A 36 -19.91 6.94 5.90
C TYR A 36 -20.33 8.14 5.03
N THR A 37 -19.65 9.26 5.20
CA THR A 37 -19.89 10.49 4.42
C THR A 37 -19.48 10.30 2.95
N CYS A 38 -18.36 9.63 2.69
CA CYS A 38 -17.92 9.27 1.34
C CYS A 38 -18.91 8.34 0.63
N ALA A 39 -19.55 7.41 1.35
CA ALA A 39 -20.61 6.60 0.77
C ALA A 39 -21.79 7.45 0.27
N GLY A 40 -22.17 8.48 1.04
CA GLY A 40 -23.19 9.45 0.63
C GLY A 40 -22.79 10.25 -0.60
N LEU A 41 -21.55 10.73 -0.66
CA LEU A 41 -21.02 11.43 -1.82
C LEU A 41 -20.97 10.51 -3.06
N ALA A 42 -20.52 9.28 -2.90
CA ALA A 42 -20.45 8.29 -3.97
C ALA A 42 -21.84 7.96 -4.55
N GLU A 43 -22.84 7.81 -3.69
CA GLU A 43 -24.22 7.54 -4.12
C GLU A 43 -24.81 8.70 -4.91
N VAL A 44 -24.63 9.92 -4.42
CA VAL A 44 -25.07 11.13 -5.15
C VAL A 44 -24.32 11.29 -6.48
N ALA A 45 -23.01 10.98 -6.50
CA ALA A 45 -22.23 11.01 -7.72
C ALA A 45 -22.73 10.00 -8.77
N LEU A 46 -23.06 8.77 -8.37
CA LEU A 46 -23.62 7.78 -9.28
C LEU A 46 -24.98 8.22 -9.87
N GLU A 47 -25.86 8.81 -9.06
CA GLU A 47 -27.14 9.34 -9.54
C GLU A 47 -26.96 10.55 -10.45
N ALA A 48 -26.00 11.43 -10.15
CA ALA A 48 -25.64 12.56 -11.00
C ALA A 48 -25.10 12.10 -12.38
N GLU A 49 -24.27 11.07 -12.40
CA GLU A 49 -23.71 10.49 -13.63
C GLU A 49 -24.81 9.93 -14.54
N LYS A 50 -25.88 9.34 -14.00
CA LYS A 50 -27.06 8.89 -14.77
C LYS A 50 -27.76 10.04 -15.48
N LYS A 51 -27.61 11.26 -14.96
CA LYS A 51 -28.14 12.49 -15.56
C LYS A 51 -27.10 13.26 -16.40
N GLY A 52 -25.96 12.64 -16.68
CA GLY A 52 -24.89 13.23 -17.49
C GLY A 52 -23.98 14.21 -16.76
N VAL A 53 -24.07 14.32 -15.43
CA VAL A 53 -23.20 15.17 -14.62
C VAL A 53 -22.13 14.32 -13.96
N LYS A 54 -20.90 14.43 -14.46
CA LYS A 54 -19.73 13.73 -13.94
C LYS A 54 -18.64 14.71 -13.57
N LYS A 55 -18.11 14.59 -12.36
CA LYS A 55 -17.06 15.47 -11.83
C LYS A 55 -15.81 14.65 -11.46
N LYS A 56 -14.74 14.84 -12.23
CA LYS A 56 -13.45 14.21 -11.91
C LYS A 56 -12.90 14.62 -10.55
N GLU A 57 -13.16 15.86 -10.14
CA GLU A 57 -12.80 16.37 -8.82
C GLU A 57 -13.43 15.53 -7.70
N VAL A 58 -14.69 15.14 -7.84
CA VAL A 58 -15.38 14.29 -6.85
C VAL A 58 -14.76 12.91 -6.80
N ASP A 59 -14.48 12.31 -7.94
CA ASP A 59 -13.82 11.01 -8.02
C ASP A 59 -12.44 11.04 -7.36
N PHE A 60 -11.62 12.02 -7.68
CA PHE A 60 -10.28 12.15 -7.10
C PHE A 60 -10.32 12.40 -5.60
N PHE A 61 -11.24 13.27 -5.14
CA PHE A 61 -11.46 13.51 -3.73
C PHE A 61 -11.83 12.24 -2.97
N LEU A 62 -12.71 11.40 -3.54
CA LEU A 62 -13.06 10.11 -2.92
C LEU A 62 -11.82 9.21 -2.73
N MET A 63 -10.92 9.18 -3.70
CA MET A 63 -9.67 8.42 -3.58
C MET A 63 -8.78 8.97 -2.46
N GLU A 64 -8.57 10.28 -2.42
CA GLU A 64 -7.76 10.90 -1.39
C GLU A 64 -8.34 10.72 0.01
N ALA A 65 -9.64 10.97 0.17
CA ALA A 65 -10.35 10.83 1.45
C ALA A 65 -10.31 9.38 1.97
N MET A 66 -10.60 8.41 1.11
CA MET A 66 -10.55 7.00 1.49
C MET A 66 -9.11 6.54 1.78
N PHE A 67 -8.12 7.04 1.04
CA PHE A 67 -6.72 6.78 1.31
C PHE A 67 -6.30 7.29 2.69
N SER A 68 -6.79 8.44 3.13
CA SER A 68 -6.48 8.99 4.45
C SER A 68 -6.89 8.08 5.61
N THR A 69 -7.88 7.20 5.41
CA THR A 69 -8.37 6.26 6.43
C THR A 69 -7.59 4.94 6.50
N LEU A 70 -6.66 4.72 5.59
CA LEU A 70 -5.78 3.56 5.56
C LEU A 70 -4.83 3.59 6.77
N THR A 71 -4.38 2.43 7.22
CA THR A 71 -3.50 2.32 8.39
C THR A 71 -2.23 3.15 8.24
N ASN A 72 -1.85 3.89 9.28
CA ASN A 72 -0.63 4.71 9.34
C ASN A 72 -0.54 5.82 8.27
N VAL A 73 -1.67 6.42 7.91
CA VAL A 73 -1.73 7.54 6.95
C VAL A 73 -2.05 8.85 7.68
N ASP A 74 -3.28 9.04 8.14
CA ASP A 74 -3.68 10.28 8.80
C ASP A 74 -4.11 10.04 10.25
N PHE A 75 -3.38 10.65 11.17
CA PHE A 75 -3.63 10.58 12.62
C PHE A 75 -4.29 11.84 13.16
N ASP A 76 -4.52 12.84 12.30
CA ASP A 76 -4.96 14.17 12.72
C ASP A 76 -6.48 14.33 12.64
N PRO A 77 -7.20 14.40 13.78
CA PRO A 77 -8.65 14.57 13.81
C PRO A 77 -9.13 15.81 13.06
N GLU A 78 -8.39 16.92 13.11
CA GLU A 78 -8.79 18.16 12.42
C GLU A 78 -8.71 18.00 10.89
N ARG A 79 -7.71 17.30 10.38
CA ARG A 79 -7.62 17.00 8.95
C ARG A 79 -8.76 16.09 8.49
N ILE A 80 -9.10 15.07 9.29
CA ILE A 80 -10.21 14.15 8.97
C ILE A 80 -11.53 14.90 9.00
N ARG A 81 -11.74 15.80 9.96
CA ARG A 81 -12.89 16.73 9.98
C ARG A 81 -12.98 17.53 8.68
N ASN A 82 -11.87 18.10 8.22
CA ASN A 82 -11.85 18.87 6.97
C ASN A 82 -12.25 18.00 5.76
N TYR A 83 -11.84 16.75 5.71
CA TYR A 83 -12.30 15.80 4.68
C TYR A 83 -13.81 15.54 4.78
N ILE A 84 -14.36 15.37 5.98
CA ILE A 84 -15.80 15.16 6.20
C ILE A 84 -16.58 16.38 5.69
N GLU A 85 -16.17 17.59 6.08
CA GLU A 85 -16.81 18.85 5.66
C GLU A 85 -16.73 19.01 4.13
N LYS A 86 -15.59 18.74 3.52
CA LYS A 86 -15.42 18.80 2.06
C LYS A 86 -16.26 17.76 1.31
N ALA A 87 -16.38 16.55 1.84
CA ALA A 87 -17.24 15.52 1.26
C ALA A 87 -18.71 15.99 1.23
N VAL A 88 -19.19 16.59 2.30
CA VAL A 88 -20.56 17.14 2.37
C VAL A 88 -20.73 18.33 1.42
N GLU A 89 -19.77 19.24 1.36
CA GLU A 89 -19.78 20.36 0.41
C GLU A 89 -19.92 19.88 -1.04
N LEU A 90 -19.08 18.94 -1.45
CA LEU A 90 -19.12 18.36 -2.79
C LEU A 90 -20.43 17.62 -3.06
N ARG A 91 -20.94 16.89 -2.08
CA ARG A 91 -22.21 16.18 -2.17
C ARG A 91 -23.39 17.15 -2.43
N GLU A 92 -23.49 18.19 -1.62
CA GLU A 92 -24.59 19.17 -1.75
C GLU A 92 -24.47 19.98 -3.03
N ALA A 93 -23.27 20.37 -3.45
CA ALA A 93 -23.05 21.03 -4.73
C ALA A 93 -23.50 20.14 -5.90
N LEU A 94 -23.19 18.86 -5.85
CA LEU A 94 -23.55 17.90 -6.90
C LEU A 94 -25.06 17.61 -6.94
N LYS A 95 -25.72 17.51 -5.78
CA LYS A 95 -27.20 17.41 -5.68
C LYS A 95 -27.87 18.59 -6.38
N HIS A 96 -27.39 19.80 -6.11
CA HIS A 96 -27.95 21.02 -6.69
C HIS A 96 -27.73 21.07 -8.21
N GLU A 97 -26.52 20.82 -8.69
CA GLU A 97 -26.17 20.89 -10.11
C GLU A 97 -26.91 19.83 -10.94
N ALA A 98 -26.91 18.59 -10.47
CA ALA A 98 -27.54 17.46 -11.18
C ALA A 98 -29.04 17.34 -10.91
N LYS A 99 -29.60 18.10 -9.98
CA LYS A 99 -30.99 18.00 -9.52
C LYS A 99 -31.34 16.56 -9.13
N VAL A 100 -30.49 15.95 -8.33
CA VAL A 100 -30.68 14.62 -7.77
C VAL A 100 -31.03 14.72 -6.30
N ASP A 101 -31.91 13.84 -5.86
CA ASP A 101 -32.23 13.61 -4.47
C ASP A 101 -32.06 12.12 -4.17
N VAL A 102 -31.37 11.83 -3.09
CA VAL A 102 -31.08 10.47 -2.64
C VAL A 102 -31.50 10.35 -1.19
N ASP A 103 -32.48 9.51 -0.93
CA ASP A 103 -33.08 9.37 0.40
C ASP A 103 -32.39 8.26 1.22
N THR A 104 -31.14 8.48 1.56
CA THR A 104 -30.37 7.60 2.45
C THR A 104 -29.76 8.41 3.59
N PRO A 105 -29.58 7.79 4.78
CA PRO A 105 -29.02 8.52 5.95
C PRO A 105 -27.63 9.12 5.67
N TRP A 106 -26.76 8.42 4.95
CA TRP A 106 -25.42 8.90 4.60
C TRP A 106 -25.43 10.00 3.53
N ALA A 107 -26.44 10.04 2.66
CA ALA A 107 -26.61 11.13 1.70
C ALA A 107 -27.21 12.40 2.32
N HIS A 108 -27.79 12.31 3.51
CA HIS A 108 -28.37 13.44 4.25
C HIS A 108 -27.58 13.86 5.49
N PHE A 109 -26.51 13.14 5.83
CA PHE A 109 -25.70 13.43 7.00
C PHE A 109 -25.18 14.89 6.98
N LYS A 110 -25.31 15.57 8.10
CA LYS A 110 -24.79 16.93 8.30
C LYS A 110 -23.84 16.93 9.51
N PRO A 111 -22.57 17.31 9.31
CA PRO A 111 -21.60 17.32 10.39
C PRO A 111 -21.89 18.44 11.39
N ALA A 112 -21.74 18.13 12.67
CA ALA A 112 -21.78 19.13 13.73
C ALA A 112 -20.62 20.11 13.62
N LYS A 113 -20.82 21.34 14.12
CA LYS A 113 -19.82 22.40 14.03
C LYS A 113 -18.69 22.25 15.05
N SER A 114 -18.98 21.73 16.24
CA SER A 114 -17.95 21.50 17.25
C SER A 114 -17.34 20.11 17.09
N MET A 115 -16.04 19.98 17.39
CA MET A 115 -15.35 18.70 17.37
C MET A 115 -15.99 17.69 18.34
N GLU A 116 -16.37 18.14 19.54
CA GLU A 116 -16.99 17.29 20.55
C GLU A 116 -18.30 16.64 20.04
N GLU A 117 -19.17 17.45 19.42
CA GLU A 117 -20.44 16.95 18.87
C GLU A 117 -20.21 16.08 17.62
N LEU A 118 -19.21 16.42 16.80
CA LEU A 118 -18.84 15.63 15.63
C LEU A 118 -18.34 14.23 16.04
N ILE A 119 -17.56 14.13 17.11
CA ILE A 119 -17.11 12.86 17.67
C ILE A 119 -18.31 12.03 18.15
N LYS A 120 -19.28 12.64 18.84
CA LYS A 120 -20.53 11.93 19.24
C LYS A 120 -21.31 11.41 18.03
N GLN A 121 -21.43 12.22 16.97
CA GLN A 121 -22.04 11.77 15.72
C GLN A 121 -21.27 10.58 15.09
N ALA A 122 -19.94 10.62 15.18
CA ALA A 122 -19.08 9.55 14.68
C ALA A 122 -19.24 8.24 15.47
N GLU A 123 -19.30 8.33 16.81
CA GLU A 123 -19.52 7.17 17.69
C GLU A 123 -20.85 6.44 17.41
N GLU A 124 -21.88 7.18 17.02
CA GLU A 124 -23.17 6.62 16.62
C GLU A 124 -23.13 5.89 15.26
N ARG A 125 -22.08 6.06 14.50
CA ARG A 125 -21.92 5.57 13.12
C ARG A 125 -20.66 4.74 12.89
N GLU A 126 -20.06 4.22 13.95
CA GLU A 126 -18.96 3.25 13.82
C GLU A 126 -19.41 2.09 12.91
N ILE A 127 -18.58 1.76 11.91
CA ILE A 127 -19.03 0.90 10.81
C ILE A 127 -19.36 -0.51 11.28
N GLU A 128 -18.40 -1.23 11.86
CA GLU A 128 -18.66 -2.61 12.24
C GLU A 128 -19.64 -2.74 13.43
N PRO A 129 -19.40 -2.09 14.58
CA PRO A 129 -20.25 -2.32 15.75
C PRO A 129 -21.65 -1.70 15.65
N THR A 130 -21.86 -0.74 14.75
CA THR A 130 -23.12 -0.02 14.63
C THR A 130 -23.79 -0.23 13.27
N VAL A 131 -23.11 0.13 12.19
CA VAL A 131 -23.71 0.07 10.84
C VAL A 131 -23.93 -1.37 10.36
N PHE A 132 -22.99 -2.28 10.67
CA PHE A 132 -23.06 -3.69 10.27
C PHE A 132 -23.62 -4.62 11.34
N LYS A 133 -24.07 -4.08 12.47
CA LYS A 133 -24.51 -4.86 13.64
C LYS A 133 -25.53 -5.96 13.31
N GLU A 134 -26.45 -5.69 12.42
CA GLU A 134 -27.54 -6.60 12.05
C GLU A 134 -27.22 -7.51 10.83
N GLU A 135 -26.01 -7.41 10.28
CA GLU A 135 -25.66 -8.11 9.04
C GLU A 135 -25.30 -9.58 9.22
N GLY A 136 -24.95 -9.99 10.44
CA GLY A 136 -24.35 -11.30 10.72
C GLY A 136 -22.84 -11.32 10.44
N GLU A 137 -22.15 -12.23 11.10
CA GLU A 137 -20.67 -12.27 11.14
C GLU A 137 -20.04 -12.45 9.76
N ASP A 138 -20.55 -13.36 8.94
CA ASP A 138 -19.97 -13.68 7.63
C ASP A 138 -20.19 -12.56 6.61
N ILE A 139 -21.38 -11.97 6.60
CA ILE A 139 -21.70 -10.82 5.73
C ILE A 139 -20.87 -9.61 6.15
N ALA A 140 -20.82 -9.29 7.44
CA ALA A 140 -20.00 -8.20 7.94
C ALA A 140 -18.52 -8.40 7.58
N SER A 141 -18.00 -9.62 7.71
CA SER A 141 -16.64 -9.99 7.34
C SER A 141 -16.35 -9.71 5.85
N LEU A 142 -17.24 -10.13 4.95
CA LEU A 142 -17.09 -9.89 3.50
C LEU A 142 -17.19 -8.39 3.16
N LYS A 143 -18.14 -7.67 3.77
CA LYS A 143 -18.27 -6.22 3.61
C LYS A 143 -17.02 -5.47 4.07
N LEU A 144 -16.45 -5.84 5.21
CA LEU A 144 -15.19 -5.27 5.72
C LEU A 144 -14.01 -5.60 4.79
N THR A 145 -13.93 -6.81 4.30
CA THR A 145 -12.90 -7.22 3.34
C THR A 145 -12.93 -6.34 2.08
N ILE A 146 -14.13 -6.12 1.53
CA ILE A 146 -14.33 -5.22 0.38
C ILE A 146 -13.96 -3.79 0.74
N LEU A 147 -14.45 -3.27 1.87
CA LEU A 147 -14.16 -1.90 2.32
C LEU A 147 -12.66 -1.66 2.47
N TYR A 148 -11.96 -2.57 3.11
CA TYR A 148 -10.52 -2.45 3.32
C TYR A 148 -9.75 -2.54 2.00
N ALA A 149 -10.14 -3.43 1.10
CA ALA A 149 -9.57 -3.47 -0.24
C ALA A 149 -9.84 -2.17 -1.04
N LEU A 150 -11.02 -1.57 -0.90
CA LEU A 150 -11.31 -0.26 -1.51
C LEU A 150 -10.38 0.85 -1.03
N LYS A 151 -9.94 0.84 0.22
CA LYS A 151 -8.91 1.77 0.71
C LYS A 151 -7.58 1.59 -0.04
N GLY A 152 -7.19 0.36 -0.31
CA GLY A 152 -6.00 0.04 -1.12
C GLY A 152 -6.13 0.52 -2.58
N ILE A 153 -7.28 0.28 -3.19
CA ILE A 153 -7.60 0.78 -4.54
C ILE A 153 -7.54 2.31 -4.57
N ALA A 154 -8.12 2.97 -3.57
CA ALA A 154 -8.08 4.42 -3.45
C ALA A 154 -6.64 4.96 -3.45
N ALA A 155 -5.74 4.33 -2.70
CA ALA A 155 -4.34 4.71 -2.66
C ALA A 155 -3.66 4.59 -4.03
N TYR A 156 -3.83 3.48 -4.72
CA TYR A 156 -3.23 3.27 -6.04
C TYR A 156 -3.83 4.18 -7.12
N ALA A 157 -5.14 4.38 -7.12
CA ALA A 157 -5.81 5.30 -8.03
C ALA A 157 -5.37 6.76 -7.81
N TYR A 158 -5.21 7.17 -6.56
CA TYR A 158 -4.69 8.49 -6.19
C TYR A 158 -3.31 8.74 -6.81
N HIS A 159 -2.37 7.81 -6.67
CA HIS A 159 -1.05 7.92 -7.26
C HIS A 159 -1.07 7.97 -8.79
N ALA A 160 -1.87 7.12 -9.42
CA ALA A 160 -2.00 7.08 -10.88
C ALA A 160 -2.53 8.40 -11.42
N GLU A 161 -3.57 8.96 -10.81
CA GLU A 161 -4.18 10.21 -11.25
C GLU A 161 -3.27 11.44 -11.05
N LYS A 162 -2.46 11.47 -10.02
CA LYS A 162 -1.42 12.50 -9.84
C LYS A 162 -0.45 12.58 -11.03
N LEU A 163 -0.25 11.47 -11.72
CA LEU A 163 0.58 11.37 -12.94
C LEU A 163 -0.25 11.41 -14.22
N GLY A 164 -1.53 11.75 -14.13
CA GLY A 164 -2.41 11.94 -15.28
C GLY A 164 -2.98 10.66 -15.89
N VAL A 165 -2.85 9.52 -15.23
CA VAL A 165 -3.43 8.24 -15.69
C VAL A 165 -4.66 7.90 -14.88
N ARG A 166 -5.75 7.63 -15.58
CA ARG A 166 -7.06 7.42 -15.01
C ARG A 166 -7.77 6.26 -15.71
N ASN A 167 -8.40 5.38 -14.96
CA ASN A 167 -9.27 4.34 -15.48
C ASN A 167 -10.70 4.57 -14.97
N GLU A 168 -11.61 4.93 -15.85
CA GLU A 168 -12.99 5.28 -15.50
C GLU A 168 -13.78 4.10 -14.93
N GLU A 169 -13.47 2.88 -15.33
CA GLU A 169 -14.09 1.68 -14.78
C GLU A 169 -13.76 1.50 -13.29
N VAL A 170 -12.54 1.83 -12.91
CA VAL A 170 -12.11 1.80 -11.49
C VAL A 170 -12.93 2.77 -10.65
N TYR A 171 -13.08 4.01 -11.08
CA TYR A 171 -13.84 5.02 -10.34
C TYR A 171 -15.33 4.65 -10.22
N LYS A 172 -15.92 4.17 -11.31
CA LYS A 172 -17.31 3.72 -11.29
C LYS A 172 -17.50 2.53 -10.36
N GLY A 173 -16.72 1.47 -10.54
CA GLY A 173 -16.80 0.27 -9.72
C GLY A 173 -16.51 0.52 -8.25
N PHE A 174 -15.56 1.40 -7.94
CA PHE A 174 -15.28 1.85 -6.58
C PHE A 174 -16.51 2.47 -5.90
N LYS A 175 -17.17 3.43 -6.58
CA LYS A 175 -18.39 4.07 -6.05
C LYS A 175 -19.51 3.06 -5.88
N GLU A 176 -19.73 2.19 -6.86
CA GLU A 176 -20.78 1.16 -6.79
C GLU A 176 -20.55 0.19 -5.62
N LEU A 177 -19.34 -0.30 -5.44
CA LEU A 177 -19.00 -1.20 -4.33
C LEU A 177 -19.11 -0.50 -2.97
N LEU A 178 -18.63 0.72 -2.85
CA LEU A 178 -18.76 1.49 -1.60
C LEU A 178 -20.22 1.71 -1.22
N VAL A 179 -21.06 2.07 -2.17
CA VAL A 179 -22.50 2.26 -1.94
C VAL A 179 -23.17 0.92 -1.58
N ASN A 180 -22.84 -0.17 -2.27
CA ASN A 180 -23.41 -1.49 -1.99
C ASN A 180 -23.13 -1.98 -0.58
N ILE A 181 -21.95 -1.68 -0.02
CA ILE A 181 -21.61 -2.03 1.37
C ILE A 181 -22.65 -1.46 2.35
N PHE A 182 -23.13 -0.25 2.11
CA PHE A 182 -24.12 0.42 2.98
C PHE A 182 -25.56 0.11 2.60
N ASN A 183 -25.90 0.09 1.32
CA ASN A 183 -27.27 -0.01 0.83
C ASN A 183 -27.82 -1.43 0.73
N ASP A 184 -26.98 -2.38 0.31
CA ASP A 184 -27.46 -3.72 0.03
C ASP A 184 -27.49 -4.56 1.31
N LYS A 185 -28.68 -4.99 1.69
CA LYS A 185 -28.94 -5.81 2.89
C LYS A 185 -29.13 -7.30 2.58
N THR A 186 -28.76 -7.73 1.36
CA THR A 186 -28.84 -9.15 1.03
C THR A 186 -27.97 -9.99 1.96
N SER A 187 -28.54 -11.10 2.46
CA SER A 187 -27.85 -12.11 3.24
C SER A 187 -27.23 -13.22 2.38
N ASP A 188 -27.27 -13.09 1.07
CA ASP A 188 -26.68 -14.05 0.16
C ASP A 188 -25.15 -13.92 0.16
N LEU A 189 -24.48 -14.88 0.78
CA LEU A 189 -23.02 -14.94 0.85
C LEU A 189 -22.36 -14.99 -0.52
N ARG A 190 -22.97 -15.65 -1.49
CA ARG A 190 -22.43 -15.75 -2.85
C ARG A 190 -22.30 -14.38 -3.51
N THR A 191 -23.32 -13.55 -3.39
CA THR A 191 -23.31 -12.17 -3.87
C THR A 191 -22.11 -11.38 -3.32
N TRP A 192 -21.84 -11.52 -2.02
CA TRP A 192 -20.73 -10.81 -1.39
C TRP A 192 -19.36 -11.38 -1.75
N VAL A 193 -19.25 -12.70 -1.95
CA VAL A 193 -18.03 -13.32 -2.49
C VAL A 193 -17.75 -12.82 -3.91
N GLU A 194 -18.74 -12.78 -4.77
CA GLU A 194 -18.61 -12.25 -6.15
C GLU A 194 -18.16 -10.78 -6.13
N ARG A 195 -18.71 -9.96 -5.25
CA ARG A 195 -18.28 -8.56 -5.07
C ARG A 195 -16.85 -8.42 -4.52
N ALA A 196 -16.44 -9.31 -3.64
CA ALA A 196 -15.05 -9.33 -3.17
C ALA A 196 -14.08 -9.66 -4.32
N LEU A 197 -14.40 -10.64 -5.15
CA LEU A 197 -13.60 -10.98 -6.34
C LEU A 197 -13.62 -9.84 -7.37
N GLU A 198 -14.75 -9.18 -7.57
CA GLU A 198 -14.84 -7.98 -8.42
C GLU A 198 -13.96 -6.84 -7.88
N THR A 199 -13.90 -6.67 -6.57
CA THR A 199 -12.97 -5.73 -5.93
C THR A 199 -11.51 -6.07 -6.27
N GLY A 200 -11.17 -7.35 -6.27
CA GLY A 200 -9.85 -7.84 -6.71
C GLY A 200 -9.56 -7.52 -8.18
N ARG A 201 -10.55 -7.68 -9.06
CA ARG A 201 -10.44 -7.29 -10.48
C ARG A 201 -10.21 -5.80 -10.64
N LEU A 202 -10.96 -4.97 -9.92
CA LEU A 202 -10.77 -3.51 -9.96
C LEU A 202 -9.38 -3.11 -9.46
N ASN A 203 -8.86 -3.79 -8.45
CA ASN A 203 -7.50 -3.51 -7.99
C ASN A 203 -6.45 -3.88 -9.05
N LEU A 204 -6.66 -4.96 -9.80
CA LEU A 204 -5.78 -5.30 -10.92
C LEU A 204 -5.73 -4.17 -11.96
N LEU A 205 -6.89 -3.64 -12.36
CA LEU A 205 -6.99 -2.49 -13.28
C LEU A 205 -6.34 -1.23 -12.69
N THR A 206 -6.45 -1.04 -11.39
CA THR A 206 -5.87 0.12 -10.70
C THR A 206 -4.35 0.03 -10.65
N MET A 207 -3.81 -1.13 -10.34
CA MET A 207 -2.36 -1.37 -10.37
C MET A 207 -1.80 -1.25 -11.79
N GLU A 208 -2.52 -1.72 -12.80
CA GLU A 208 -2.18 -1.51 -14.22
C GLU A 208 -2.08 -0.02 -14.57
N ALA A 209 -3.06 0.77 -14.15
CA ALA A 209 -3.06 2.23 -14.35
C ALA A 209 -1.85 2.89 -13.66
N LEU A 210 -1.52 2.48 -12.45
CA LEU A 210 -0.38 3.01 -11.71
C LEU A 210 0.96 2.59 -12.34
N ASP A 211 1.08 1.34 -12.79
CA ASP A 211 2.26 0.87 -13.54
C ASP A 211 2.47 1.70 -14.81
N LYS A 212 1.41 1.93 -15.57
CA LYS A 212 1.43 2.80 -16.75
C LYS A 212 1.82 4.24 -16.39
N ALA A 213 1.29 4.78 -15.31
CA ALA A 213 1.60 6.14 -14.85
C ALA A 213 3.08 6.27 -14.48
N ASN A 214 3.61 5.37 -13.68
CA ASN A 214 5.00 5.38 -13.24
C ASN A 214 5.98 5.16 -14.41
N THR A 215 5.72 4.18 -15.26
CA THR A 215 6.63 3.85 -16.38
C THR A 215 6.58 4.88 -17.50
N SER A 216 5.41 5.50 -17.75
CA SER A 216 5.28 6.60 -18.71
C SER A 216 5.99 7.88 -18.26
N ALA A 217 5.91 8.18 -16.94
CA ALA A 217 6.53 9.37 -16.38
C ALA A 217 8.05 9.21 -16.15
N PHE A 218 8.49 8.04 -15.68
CA PHE A 218 9.84 7.84 -15.15
C PHE A 218 10.66 6.79 -15.89
N GLY A 219 10.06 6.12 -16.88
CA GLY A 219 10.68 5.03 -17.64
C GLY A 219 10.50 3.67 -16.97
N ASN A 220 10.80 2.60 -17.71
CA ASN A 220 10.79 1.25 -17.14
C ASN A 220 11.97 1.08 -16.17
N PRO A 221 11.77 0.53 -14.98
CA PRO A 221 12.85 0.24 -14.06
C PRO A 221 13.93 -0.63 -14.69
N VAL A 222 15.19 -0.31 -14.39
CA VAL A 222 16.34 -1.11 -14.79
C VAL A 222 17.13 -1.54 -13.56
N PRO A 223 17.77 -2.72 -13.56
CA PRO A 223 18.57 -3.18 -12.44
C PRO A 223 19.63 -2.13 -12.08
N THR A 224 19.59 -1.67 -10.83
CA THR A 224 20.41 -0.54 -10.37
C THR A 224 20.96 -0.83 -8.99
N ARG A 225 22.28 -0.61 -8.82
CA ARG A 225 22.94 -0.69 -7.51
C ARG A 225 22.66 0.56 -6.71
N VAL A 226 22.28 0.38 -5.46
CA VAL A 226 21.92 1.45 -4.52
C VAL A 226 22.82 1.38 -3.31
N PRO A 227 23.59 2.43 -3.00
CA PRO A 227 24.41 2.47 -1.80
C PRO A 227 23.55 2.53 -0.53
N LEU A 228 23.96 1.80 0.50
CA LEU A 228 23.41 1.91 1.85
C LEU A 228 24.30 2.75 2.78
N GLY A 229 25.44 3.20 2.30
CA GLY A 229 26.28 4.17 2.98
C GLY A 229 25.80 5.60 2.82
N VAL A 230 26.55 6.55 3.38
CA VAL A 230 26.22 7.98 3.31
C VAL A 230 27.41 8.82 2.84
N LYS A 231 27.09 9.97 2.27
CA LYS A 231 28.05 11.01 1.88
C LYS A 231 28.03 12.17 2.87
N ALA A 232 29.20 12.72 3.17
CA ALA A 232 29.30 13.96 3.92
C ALA A 232 28.54 15.09 3.20
N GLY A 233 27.74 15.83 3.92
CA GLY A 233 26.99 16.97 3.39
C GLY A 233 25.53 17.01 3.85
N LYS A 234 24.84 18.02 3.35
CA LYS A 234 23.41 18.25 3.62
C LYS A 234 22.59 17.10 3.07
N ALA A 235 21.52 16.73 3.76
CA ALA A 235 20.74 15.55 3.44
C ALA A 235 19.25 15.74 3.69
N ILE A 236 18.41 15.12 2.87
CA ILE A 236 16.97 14.98 3.05
C ILE A 236 16.62 13.50 2.89
N LEU A 237 15.75 12.99 3.79
CA LEU A 237 15.22 11.63 3.75
C LEU A 237 13.79 11.66 3.22
N VAL A 238 13.48 10.79 2.26
CA VAL A 238 12.14 10.67 1.65
C VAL A 238 11.60 9.26 1.85
N SER A 239 10.44 9.15 2.48
CA SER A 239 9.75 7.88 2.72
C SER A 239 8.34 7.90 2.13
N GLY A 240 7.71 6.73 2.10
CA GLY A 240 6.40 6.52 1.49
C GLY A 240 6.52 5.91 0.09
N HIS A 241 5.56 6.24 -0.80
CA HIS A 241 5.43 5.55 -2.09
C HIS A 241 5.39 6.49 -3.30
N ASP A 242 5.15 7.78 -3.11
CA ASP A 242 4.83 8.71 -4.18
C ASP A 242 6.07 9.14 -4.97
N LEU A 243 6.22 8.59 -6.17
CA LEU A 243 7.37 8.89 -7.04
C LEU A 243 7.31 10.30 -7.63
N LYS A 244 6.12 10.87 -7.79
CA LYS A 244 5.98 12.26 -8.26
C LYS A 244 6.49 13.25 -7.22
N ASP A 245 6.16 13.04 -5.96
CA ASP A 245 6.66 13.88 -4.86
C ASP A 245 8.21 13.83 -4.80
N LEU A 246 8.78 12.64 -4.94
CA LEU A 246 10.25 12.49 -5.02
C LEU A 246 10.83 13.25 -6.23
N TYR A 247 10.21 13.10 -7.39
CA TYR A 247 10.65 13.78 -8.61
C TYR A 247 10.63 15.31 -8.45
N GLU A 248 9.55 15.87 -7.90
CA GLU A 248 9.45 17.30 -7.63
C GLU A 248 10.51 17.78 -6.62
N LEU A 249 10.77 16.99 -5.57
CA LEU A 249 11.84 17.29 -4.62
C LEU A 249 13.23 17.27 -5.31
N LEU A 250 13.49 16.28 -6.15
CA LEU A 250 14.76 16.17 -6.89
C LEU A 250 14.97 17.39 -7.79
N LYS A 251 13.95 17.85 -8.50
CA LYS A 251 14.04 19.07 -9.33
C LYS A 251 14.33 20.32 -8.49
N GLN A 252 13.64 20.47 -7.35
CA GLN A 252 13.78 21.64 -6.48
C GLN A 252 15.10 21.66 -5.71
N THR A 253 15.76 20.54 -5.55
CA THR A 253 17.05 20.40 -4.85
C THR A 253 18.26 20.33 -5.76
N GLU A 254 18.05 20.27 -7.08
CA GLU A 254 19.13 20.17 -8.07
C GLU A 254 20.11 21.35 -7.94
N GLY A 255 21.40 21.06 -7.85
CA GLY A 255 22.46 22.07 -7.73
C GLY A 255 22.55 22.78 -6.37
N LYS A 256 21.79 22.36 -5.36
CA LYS A 256 21.77 23.02 -4.05
C LYS A 256 22.74 22.40 -3.01
N GLY A 257 23.51 21.39 -3.39
CA GLY A 257 24.46 20.75 -2.48
C GLY A 257 23.80 19.88 -1.41
N ILE A 258 22.64 19.31 -1.71
CA ILE A 258 21.87 18.44 -0.82
C ILE A 258 21.82 17.04 -1.44
N TYR A 259 22.14 16.02 -0.64
CA TYR A 259 21.92 14.62 -1.02
C TYR A 259 20.53 14.15 -0.60
N ILE A 260 19.85 13.45 -1.49
CA ILE A 260 18.54 12.85 -1.23
C ILE A 260 18.72 11.36 -0.97
N TYR A 261 18.14 10.89 0.13
CA TYR A 261 18.12 9.48 0.51
C TYR A 261 16.69 8.97 0.52
N THR A 262 16.49 7.76 0.03
CA THR A 262 15.20 7.06 0.12
C THR A 262 15.11 6.26 1.40
N HIS A 263 13.88 6.01 1.85
CA HIS A 263 13.55 5.16 3.01
C HIS A 263 12.35 4.29 2.67
N GLY A 264 12.30 3.08 3.25
CA GLY A 264 11.15 2.18 3.12
C GLY A 264 10.83 1.87 1.64
N GLU A 265 9.58 1.99 1.28
CA GLU A 265 9.06 1.69 -0.07
C GLU A 265 9.57 2.65 -1.18
N MET A 266 10.37 3.65 -0.84
CA MET A 266 11.03 4.50 -1.82
C MET A 266 12.29 3.87 -2.44
N LEU A 267 12.83 2.78 -1.89
CA LEU A 267 14.01 2.11 -2.45
C LEU A 267 13.89 1.84 -3.96
N PRO A 268 12.78 1.30 -4.47
CA PRO A 268 12.64 1.01 -5.89
C PRO A 268 12.72 2.22 -6.82
N ALA A 269 12.56 3.44 -6.31
CA ALA A 269 12.67 4.67 -7.08
C ALA A 269 14.02 4.77 -7.82
N HIS A 270 15.08 4.24 -7.23
CA HIS A 270 16.43 4.24 -7.82
C HIS A 270 16.53 3.45 -9.14
N GLY A 271 15.58 2.57 -9.43
CA GLY A 271 15.55 1.81 -10.68
C GLY A 271 14.96 2.58 -11.87
N TYR A 272 14.22 3.65 -11.63
CA TYR A 272 13.56 4.42 -12.69
C TYR A 272 14.52 5.37 -13.39
N PRO A 273 14.68 5.30 -14.73
CA PRO A 273 15.64 6.11 -15.48
C PRO A 273 15.54 7.62 -15.24
N GLU A 274 14.32 8.17 -15.21
CA GLU A 274 14.10 9.61 -15.03
C GLU A 274 14.35 10.10 -13.60
N LEU A 275 14.36 9.21 -12.62
CA LEU A 275 14.70 9.53 -11.23
C LEU A 275 16.21 9.35 -10.99
N LYS A 276 16.79 8.25 -11.44
CA LYS A 276 18.22 7.98 -11.25
C LYS A 276 19.15 8.91 -12.01
N LYS A 277 18.65 9.66 -13.01
CA LYS A 277 19.46 10.66 -13.71
C LYS A 277 19.90 11.83 -12.84
N PHE A 278 19.21 12.09 -11.71
CA PHE A 278 19.61 13.11 -10.76
C PHE A 278 20.78 12.59 -9.91
N PRO A 279 22.00 13.16 -10.05
CA PRO A 279 23.18 12.62 -9.38
C PRO A 279 23.14 12.77 -7.86
N HIS A 280 22.33 13.68 -7.32
CA HIS A 280 22.16 13.89 -5.89
C HIS A 280 21.11 12.96 -5.24
N LEU A 281 20.40 12.15 -6.00
CA LEU A 281 19.69 10.98 -5.49
C LEU A 281 20.75 9.91 -5.17
N TYR A 282 21.24 9.91 -3.93
CA TYR A 282 22.47 9.20 -3.60
C TYR A 282 22.24 7.72 -3.26
N GLY A 283 21.41 7.44 -2.28
CA GLY A 283 21.26 6.08 -1.78
C GLY A 283 20.04 5.89 -0.92
N HIS A 284 20.00 4.74 -0.25
CA HIS A 284 18.92 4.35 0.63
C HIS A 284 19.39 4.34 2.08
N TYR A 285 18.57 4.87 2.99
CA TYR A 285 18.84 4.94 4.42
C TYR A 285 17.75 4.23 5.20
N GLY A 286 18.14 3.31 6.06
CA GLY A 286 17.21 2.59 6.90
C GLY A 286 16.53 1.41 6.24
N THR A 287 15.41 1.00 6.80
CA THR A 287 14.69 -0.22 6.47
C THR A 287 13.18 0.02 6.32
N ALA A 288 12.35 -0.83 6.93
CA ALA A 288 10.90 -0.71 6.87
C ALA A 288 10.33 0.23 7.94
N TRP A 289 9.05 0.54 7.80
CA TRP A 289 8.34 1.53 8.59
C TRP A 289 8.39 1.33 10.11
N GLN A 290 8.43 0.09 10.60
CA GLN A 290 8.44 -0.19 12.04
C GLN A 290 9.73 0.27 12.73
N ASN A 291 10.78 0.54 11.98
CA ASN A 291 12.07 1.01 12.49
C ASN A 291 12.23 2.54 12.40
N GLN A 292 11.23 3.26 11.90
CA GLN A 292 11.25 4.70 11.67
C GLN A 292 11.74 5.50 12.86
N GLN A 293 11.22 5.22 14.05
CA GLN A 293 11.53 6.04 15.21
C GLN A 293 13.02 6.07 15.54
N LYS A 294 13.72 4.96 15.34
CA LYS A 294 15.18 4.87 15.51
C LYS A 294 15.91 5.49 14.32
N GLU A 295 15.49 5.16 13.13
CA GLU A 295 16.16 5.56 11.89
C GLU A 295 15.99 7.06 11.60
N PHE A 296 14.81 7.63 11.83
CA PHE A 296 14.55 9.05 11.65
C PHE A 296 15.26 9.92 12.72
N GLU A 297 15.31 9.43 13.96
CA GLU A 297 16.04 10.10 15.03
C GLU A 297 17.53 10.24 14.69
N ALA A 298 18.13 9.19 14.11
CA ALA A 298 19.54 9.16 13.74
C ALA A 298 19.87 9.92 12.45
N PHE A 299 18.89 10.18 11.59
CA PHE A 299 19.12 10.89 10.32
C PHE A 299 19.34 12.39 10.55
N PRO A 300 20.46 12.98 10.05
CA PRO A 300 20.83 14.35 10.37
C PRO A 300 20.23 15.39 9.40
N GLY A 301 18.97 15.30 9.07
CA GLY A 301 18.30 16.19 8.14
C GLY A 301 16.78 16.12 8.26
N PRO A 302 16.06 16.92 7.49
CA PRO A 302 14.61 16.84 7.41
C PRO A 302 14.15 15.55 6.74
N ILE A 303 12.92 15.14 7.11
CA ILE A 303 12.29 13.91 6.68
C ILE A 303 10.97 14.25 6.00
N VAL A 304 10.77 13.73 4.79
CA VAL A 304 9.55 13.93 3.99
C VAL A 304 8.79 12.62 3.95
N MET A 305 7.57 12.61 4.50
CA MET A 305 6.63 11.50 4.42
C MET A 305 5.63 11.76 3.31
N THR A 306 5.78 11.08 2.21
CA THR A 306 4.90 11.24 1.04
C THR A 306 3.58 10.49 1.22
N THR A 307 3.63 9.31 1.80
CA THR A 307 2.47 8.45 2.11
C THR A 307 2.75 7.63 3.37
N ASN A 308 1.95 6.60 3.60
CA ASN A 308 2.16 5.63 4.68
C ASN A 308 3.42 4.75 4.44
N CYS A 309 3.94 4.11 5.45
CA CYS A 309 3.41 4.14 6.82
C CYS A 309 4.13 5.19 7.65
N LEU A 310 3.37 6.08 8.26
CA LEU A 310 3.89 7.00 9.26
C LEU A 310 3.72 6.38 10.66
N MET A 311 4.79 6.33 11.45
CA MET A 311 4.70 6.07 12.88
C MET A 311 4.56 7.38 13.65
N PRO A 312 3.92 7.38 14.84
CA PRO A 312 3.91 8.55 15.72
C PRO A 312 5.33 9.08 15.93
N PRO A 313 5.64 10.32 15.47
CA PRO A 313 6.98 10.86 15.59
C PRO A 313 7.37 11.13 17.05
N LYS A 314 8.64 10.85 17.40
CA LYS A 314 9.18 11.21 18.68
C LYS A 314 9.47 12.71 18.77
N ASP A 315 9.42 13.25 19.98
CA ASP A 315 9.76 14.66 20.26
C ASP A 315 11.18 15.03 19.79
N SER A 316 12.10 14.09 19.78
CA SER A 316 13.49 14.30 19.35
C SER A 316 13.66 14.67 17.88
N TYR A 317 12.68 14.33 17.01
CA TYR A 317 12.80 14.62 15.58
C TYR A 317 11.50 15.14 14.91
N LYS A 318 10.39 15.22 15.63
CA LYS A 318 9.08 15.62 15.04
C LYS A 318 9.13 16.99 14.32
N ASP A 319 9.95 17.92 14.81
CA ASP A 319 10.04 19.28 14.26
C ASP A 319 10.71 19.31 12.87
N ARG A 320 11.34 18.23 12.42
CA ARG A 320 11.94 18.12 11.11
C ARG A 320 11.25 17.08 10.20
N VAL A 321 10.05 16.66 10.58
CA VAL A 321 9.18 15.82 9.74
C VAL A 321 8.18 16.70 8.99
N PHE A 322 8.02 16.41 7.70
CA PHE A 322 7.07 17.08 6.81
C PHE A 322 6.19 16.01 6.14
N THR A 323 4.89 16.26 6.08
CA THR A 323 3.94 15.36 5.42
C THR A 323 3.36 15.99 4.17
N LEU A 324 2.88 15.17 3.25
CA LEU A 324 2.21 15.57 2.01
C LEU A 324 0.90 14.80 1.82
N GLY A 325 0.03 15.32 0.94
CA GLY A 325 -1.18 14.64 0.49
C GLY A 325 -2.05 14.14 1.64
N PRO A 326 -2.46 12.86 1.62
CA PRO A 326 -3.35 12.31 2.65
C PRO A 326 -2.65 12.03 3.99
N VAL A 327 -1.34 12.09 4.06
CA VAL A 327 -0.58 11.82 5.30
C VAL A 327 -0.65 13.01 6.24
N GLY A 328 -0.92 12.76 7.50
CA GLY A 328 -0.96 13.80 8.52
C GLY A 328 -0.76 13.27 9.94
N TYR A 329 -0.26 14.14 10.79
CA TYR A 329 -0.11 13.89 12.21
C TYR A 329 -0.24 15.21 12.98
N PRO A 330 -0.91 15.24 14.16
CA PRO A 330 -1.07 16.46 14.93
C PRO A 330 0.26 17.16 15.22
N GLY A 331 0.33 18.47 14.88
CA GLY A 331 1.51 19.29 15.12
C GLY A 331 2.68 19.10 14.14
N ILE A 332 2.56 18.23 13.15
CA ILE A 332 3.56 18.05 12.09
C ILE A 332 3.28 19.01 10.93
N LYS A 333 4.34 19.59 10.38
CA LYS A 333 4.23 20.49 9.22
C LYS A 333 3.75 19.73 7.99
N HIS A 334 2.69 20.24 7.37
CA HIS A 334 2.15 19.70 6.13
C HIS A 334 2.51 20.61 4.95
N ILE A 335 3.04 20.04 3.88
CA ILE A 335 3.42 20.77 2.67
C ILE A 335 2.26 20.77 1.69
N PRO A 336 1.71 21.93 1.36
CA PRO A 336 0.73 22.03 0.29
C PRO A 336 1.43 22.09 -1.08
N ASN A 337 0.79 21.54 -2.10
CA ASN A 337 1.15 21.72 -3.51
C ASN A 337 2.62 21.37 -3.88
N GLU A 338 3.24 20.45 -3.17
CA GLU A 338 4.62 20.00 -3.46
C GLU A 338 5.67 21.13 -3.47
N ASP A 339 5.45 22.18 -2.66
CA ASP A 339 6.46 23.23 -2.43
C ASP A 339 7.40 22.81 -1.30
N PHE A 340 8.59 22.34 -1.65
CA PHE A 340 9.58 21.85 -0.71
C PHE A 340 10.51 22.93 -0.16
N SER A 341 10.21 24.22 -0.39
CA SER A 341 11.03 25.32 0.13
C SER A 341 11.33 25.23 1.63
N PRO A 342 10.34 24.91 2.50
CA PRO A 342 10.62 24.76 3.94
C PRO A 342 11.56 23.60 4.26
N VAL A 343 11.47 22.51 3.52
CA VAL A 343 12.35 21.32 3.69
C VAL A 343 13.77 21.67 3.25
N ILE A 344 13.92 22.35 2.13
CA ILE A 344 15.21 22.76 1.57
C ILE A 344 15.91 23.75 2.51
N GLU A 345 15.19 24.75 3.01
CA GLU A 345 15.71 25.72 3.99
C GLU A 345 16.21 25.02 5.26
N MET A 346 15.44 24.07 5.79
CA MET A 346 15.84 23.30 6.95
C MET A 346 17.08 22.44 6.66
N ALA A 347 17.15 21.75 5.53
CA ALA A 347 18.30 20.94 5.15
C ALA A 347 19.58 21.79 5.05
N LEU A 348 19.48 22.97 4.47
CA LEU A 348 20.61 23.90 4.35
C LEU A 348 21.07 24.45 5.71
N SER A 349 20.15 24.59 6.69
CA SER A 349 20.45 25.07 8.04
C SER A 349 21.08 24.00 8.95
N MET A 350 20.91 22.72 8.63
CA MET A 350 21.43 21.59 9.40
C MET A 350 22.82 21.18 8.88
N GLU A 351 23.62 20.55 9.74
CA GLU A 351 24.97 20.11 9.35
C GLU A 351 24.95 19.00 8.29
N GLY A 352 23.99 18.09 8.33
CA GLY A 352 23.98 16.88 7.54
C GLY A 352 24.96 15.84 8.06
N PHE A 353 25.37 14.92 7.20
CA PHE A 353 26.40 13.94 7.56
C PHE A 353 27.78 14.59 7.60
N LYS A 354 28.56 14.30 8.66
CA LYS A 354 29.89 14.91 8.89
C LYS A 354 30.98 14.28 8.05
N GLU A 355 30.82 13.03 7.69
CA GLU A 355 31.81 12.24 6.96
C GLU A 355 31.16 11.22 6.04
N ASP A 356 31.90 10.74 5.05
CA ASP A 356 31.50 9.61 4.25
C ASP A 356 31.53 8.34 5.08
N ILE A 357 30.43 7.59 5.10
CA ILE A 357 30.36 6.29 5.73
C ILE A 357 30.08 5.26 4.66
N PRO A 358 31.06 4.38 4.33
CA PRO A 358 30.84 3.34 3.34
C PRO A 358 29.82 2.32 3.85
N GLY A 359 29.06 1.73 2.92
CA GLY A 359 28.06 0.71 3.22
C GLY A 359 27.97 -0.31 2.11
N LYS A 360 27.18 -1.35 2.34
CA LYS A 360 26.83 -2.32 1.30
C LYS A 360 26.06 -1.63 0.17
N GLU A 361 26.01 -2.28 -0.97
CA GLU A 361 25.09 -1.94 -2.04
C GLU A 361 24.02 -3.02 -2.15
N VAL A 362 22.81 -2.62 -2.53
CA VAL A 362 21.70 -3.51 -2.88
C VAL A 362 21.28 -3.25 -4.31
N ILE A 363 20.58 -4.17 -4.93
CA ILE A 363 20.12 -4.04 -6.30
C ILE A 363 18.59 -4.02 -6.31
N THR A 364 18.02 -3.01 -6.96
CA THR A 364 16.59 -2.91 -7.24
C THR A 364 16.36 -2.76 -8.76
N GLY A 365 15.10 -2.80 -9.20
CA GLY A 365 14.75 -2.53 -10.60
C GLY A 365 14.42 -3.76 -11.43
N PHE A 366 14.14 -4.90 -10.80
CA PHE A 366 13.73 -6.13 -11.49
C PHE A 366 12.22 -6.21 -11.70
N ALA A 367 11.64 -5.14 -12.25
CA ALA A 367 10.24 -5.14 -12.67
C ALA A 367 10.05 -5.98 -13.95
N ARG A 368 8.80 -6.11 -14.40
CA ARG A 368 8.43 -6.99 -15.53
C ARG A 368 9.28 -6.81 -16.79
N ASN A 369 9.57 -5.58 -17.16
CA ASN A 369 10.35 -5.31 -18.37
C ASN A 369 11.78 -5.87 -18.30
N ALA A 370 12.44 -5.69 -17.16
CA ALA A 370 13.79 -6.19 -16.93
C ALA A 370 13.82 -7.73 -16.87
N VAL A 371 12.89 -8.34 -16.14
CA VAL A 371 12.83 -9.81 -15.98
C VAL A 371 12.45 -10.49 -17.31
N LEU A 372 11.47 -9.96 -18.02
CA LEU A 372 11.03 -10.53 -19.30
C LEU A 372 12.07 -10.35 -20.42
N SER A 373 12.97 -9.38 -20.32
CA SER A 373 14.08 -9.23 -21.28
C SER A 373 15.07 -10.40 -21.25
N VAL A 374 15.11 -11.17 -20.18
CA VAL A 374 15.97 -12.36 -20.02
C VAL A 374 15.14 -13.65 -19.88
N ALA A 375 13.88 -13.60 -20.25
CA ALA A 375 12.95 -14.73 -20.08
C ALA A 375 13.45 -16.02 -20.79
N ASP A 376 13.99 -15.91 -21.99
CA ASP A 376 14.51 -17.07 -22.74
C ASP A 376 15.61 -17.79 -21.96
N LYS A 377 16.55 -17.04 -21.39
CA LYS A 377 17.62 -17.60 -20.56
C LYS A 377 17.07 -18.24 -19.29
N VAL A 378 16.09 -17.62 -18.64
CA VAL A 378 15.44 -18.18 -17.45
C VAL A 378 14.76 -19.52 -17.80
N VAL A 379 14.03 -19.57 -18.91
CA VAL A 379 13.38 -20.80 -19.40
C VAL A 379 14.39 -21.91 -19.69
N GLU A 380 15.50 -21.59 -20.33
CA GLU A 380 16.60 -22.55 -20.58
C GLU A 380 17.15 -23.12 -19.27
N LEU A 381 17.39 -22.28 -18.28
CA LEU A 381 17.92 -22.68 -16.97
C LEU A 381 16.93 -23.56 -16.19
N VAL A 382 15.64 -23.28 -16.27
CA VAL A 382 14.60 -24.14 -15.69
C VAL A 382 14.55 -25.48 -16.38
N LYS A 383 14.55 -25.54 -17.73
CA LYS A 383 14.55 -26.78 -18.51
C LYS A 383 15.81 -27.60 -18.28
N ALA A 384 16.95 -26.96 -18.07
CA ALA A 384 18.21 -27.63 -17.74
C ALA A 384 18.32 -28.10 -16.28
N GLY A 385 17.32 -27.85 -15.46
CA GLY A 385 17.32 -28.19 -14.03
C GLY A 385 18.26 -27.33 -13.17
N LYS A 386 18.81 -26.25 -13.70
CA LYS A 386 19.69 -25.33 -12.96
C LYS A 386 18.90 -24.37 -12.05
N ILE A 387 17.67 -24.03 -12.41
CA ILE A 387 16.69 -23.35 -11.56
C ILE A 387 15.57 -24.33 -11.30
N ARG A 388 15.44 -24.75 -10.05
CA ARG A 388 14.43 -25.70 -9.61
C ARG A 388 13.10 -25.03 -9.26
N HIS A 389 13.16 -23.88 -8.60
CA HIS A 389 11.97 -23.23 -8.08
C HIS A 389 12.17 -21.72 -7.91
N PHE A 390 11.07 -20.99 -7.98
CA PHE A 390 10.98 -19.56 -7.67
C PHE A 390 10.12 -19.36 -6.43
N PHE A 391 10.57 -18.51 -5.53
CA PHE A 391 9.81 -18.08 -4.37
C PHE A 391 9.56 -16.57 -4.48
N LEU A 392 8.31 -16.15 -4.50
CA LEU A 392 7.98 -14.76 -4.24
C LEU A 392 7.77 -14.60 -2.74
N VAL A 393 8.75 -14.02 -2.07
CA VAL A 393 8.73 -13.75 -0.64
C VAL A 393 8.59 -12.24 -0.45
N GLY A 394 7.41 -11.76 -0.10
CA GLY A 394 7.18 -10.32 -0.02
C GLY A 394 5.81 -9.94 0.49
N GLY A 395 5.57 -8.65 0.42
CA GLY A 395 4.41 -7.98 0.98
C GLY A 395 4.80 -6.96 2.02
N CYS A 396 3.92 -6.68 2.98
CA CYS A 396 4.22 -5.73 4.05
C CYS A 396 5.23 -6.29 5.05
N ASP A 397 5.91 -5.39 5.78
CA ASP A 397 6.65 -5.72 6.99
C ASP A 397 5.88 -5.25 8.24
N GLY A 398 6.40 -5.48 9.42
CA GLY A 398 5.80 -5.07 10.68
C GLY A 398 6.65 -5.42 11.90
N ALA A 399 6.16 -5.04 13.07
CA ALA A 399 6.92 -5.09 14.30
C ALA A 399 6.93 -6.45 15.02
N LYS A 400 6.05 -7.38 14.68
CA LYS A 400 5.93 -8.66 15.40
C LYS A 400 7.17 -9.55 15.21
N PRO A 401 7.72 -10.13 16.28
CA PRO A 401 8.92 -10.98 16.21
C PRO A 401 8.77 -12.21 15.28
N VAL A 402 7.58 -12.76 15.16
CA VAL A 402 7.29 -13.90 14.27
C VAL A 402 7.65 -13.63 12.81
N ARG A 403 7.82 -12.39 12.42
CA ARG A 403 8.26 -12.00 11.07
C ARG A 403 9.72 -12.37 10.77
N ASN A 404 10.50 -12.84 11.74
CA ASN A 404 11.79 -13.48 11.49
C ASN A 404 11.66 -14.74 10.63
N TYR A 405 10.48 -15.34 10.55
CA TYR A 405 10.17 -16.40 9.60
C TYR A 405 10.64 -16.07 8.19
N TYR A 406 10.34 -14.86 7.70
CA TYR A 406 10.70 -14.46 6.32
C TYR A 406 12.20 -14.33 6.11
N THR A 407 12.92 -13.82 7.10
CA THR A 407 14.39 -13.77 7.10
C THR A 407 14.98 -15.17 7.01
N GLU A 408 14.57 -16.05 7.92
CA GLU A 408 15.05 -17.42 8.00
C GLU A 408 14.65 -18.24 6.77
N PHE A 409 13.44 -18.03 6.24
CA PHE A 409 12.98 -18.71 5.03
C PHE A 409 13.92 -18.42 3.86
N VAL A 410 14.23 -17.15 3.61
CA VAL A 410 15.12 -16.75 2.50
C VAL A 410 16.55 -17.26 2.72
N GLU A 411 17.05 -17.24 3.95
CA GLU A 411 18.37 -17.80 4.28
C GLU A 411 18.48 -19.31 3.99
N LYS A 412 17.37 -20.04 4.12
CA LYS A 412 17.28 -21.49 3.93
C LYS A 412 16.89 -21.90 2.52
N VAL A 413 16.52 -20.97 1.64
CA VAL A 413 16.20 -21.26 0.24
C VAL A 413 17.40 -21.93 -0.43
N PRO A 414 17.23 -23.12 -1.06
CA PRO A 414 18.32 -23.82 -1.74
C PRO A 414 18.99 -22.99 -2.84
N GLN A 415 20.26 -23.28 -3.09
CA GLN A 415 21.09 -22.52 -4.06
C GLN A 415 20.61 -22.60 -5.51
N ASP A 416 19.81 -23.61 -5.85
CA ASP A 416 19.18 -23.80 -7.15
C ASP A 416 17.80 -23.12 -7.27
N CYS A 417 17.44 -22.26 -6.31
CA CYS A 417 16.18 -21.53 -6.29
C CYS A 417 16.42 -20.02 -6.34
N VAL A 418 15.45 -19.31 -6.92
CA VAL A 418 15.46 -17.85 -7.07
C VAL A 418 14.39 -17.24 -6.17
N VAL A 419 14.72 -16.14 -5.51
CA VAL A 419 13.80 -15.36 -4.67
C VAL A 419 13.46 -14.04 -5.37
N LEU A 420 12.17 -13.84 -5.63
CA LEU A 420 11.62 -12.53 -6.00
C LEU A 420 11.03 -11.89 -4.74
N THR A 421 11.19 -10.59 -4.63
CA THR A 421 10.60 -9.83 -3.51
C THR A 421 10.00 -8.52 -3.98
N LEU A 422 9.14 -7.96 -3.17
CA LEU A 422 8.55 -6.63 -3.36
C LEU A 422 8.06 -6.08 -2.02
N ALA A 423 7.76 -4.78 -2.01
CA ALA A 423 7.25 -4.06 -0.84
C ALA A 423 8.20 -4.04 0.37
N CYS A 424 7.68 -3.67 1.54
CA CYS A 424 8.49 -3.55 2.76
C CYS A 424 9.05 -4.88 3.29
N GLY A 425 8.40 -5.99 2.96
CA GLY A 425 8.86 -7.32 3.39
C GLY A 425 10.28 -7.66 2.96
N LYS A 426 10.75 -7.05 1.87
CA LYS A 426 12.14 -7.19 1.39
C LYS A 426 13.20 -6.85 2.44
N PHE A 427 12.90 -5.90 3.34
CA PHE A 427 13.86 -5.41 4.33
C PHE A 427 14.28 -6.45 5.38
N ARG A 428 13.62 -7.60 5.41
CA ARG A 428 14.02 -8.74 6.22
C ARG A 428 15.25 -9.48 5.65
N PHE A 429 15.60 -9.26 4.38
CA PHE A 429 16.68 -9.99 3.70
C PHE A 429 17.30 -9.25 2.51
N PHE A 430 16.91 -8.00 2.22
CA PHE A 430 17.32 -7.26 1.01
C PHE A 430 18.83 -7.05 0.87
N ASP A 431 19.55 -7.02 2.00
CA ASP A 431 20.99 -6.82 2.09
C ASP A 431 21.80 -8.13 2.15
N LYS A 432 21.14 -9.28 1.94
CA LYS A 432 21.80 -10.58 1.90
C LYS A 432 22.30 -10.89 0.49
N ASP A 433 23.50 -11.46 0.42
CA ASP A 433 24.05 -11.96 -0.82
C ASP A 433 23.64 -13.42 -1.01
N LEU A 434 22.70 -13.66 -1.90
CA LEU A 434 22.27 -15.02 -2.28
C LEU A 434 23.07 -15.59 -3.46
N GLY A 435 23.98 -14.81 -4.05
CA GLY A 435 24.75 -15.20 -5.22
C GLY A 435 23.95 -15.16 -6.53
N THR A 436 24.45 -15.87 -7.52
CA THR A 436 23.88 -15.91 -8.89
C THR A 436 23.75 -17.35 -9.40
N ILE A 437 22.86 -17.55 -10.35
CA ILE A 437 22.77 -18.76 -11.17
C ILE A 437 23.04 -18.37 -12.61
N GLU A 438 24.19 -18.78 -13.18
CA GLU A 438 24.61 -18.46 -14.55
C GLU A 438 24.54 -16.94 -14.86
N GLY A 439 24.90 -16.12 -13.86
CA GLY A 439 24.89 -14.65 -13.97
C GLY A 439 23.53 -13.99 -13.65
N ILE A 440 22.48 -14.75 -13.38
CA ILE A 440 21.21 -14.22 -12.92
C ILE A 440 21.25 -14.11 -11.40
N PRO A 441 21.02 -12.92 -10.79
CA PRO A 441 20.95 -12.80 -9.35
C PRO A 441 19.83 -13.67 -8.78
N ARG A 442 20.10 -14.31 -7.65
CA ARG A 442 19.11 -15.13 -6.96
C ARG A 442 18.14 -14.33 -6.08
N LEU A 443 18.39 -13.05 -5.87
CA LEU A 443 17.49 -12.14 -5.19
C LEU A 443 17.11 -11.00 -6.13
N LEU A 444 15.83 -10.91 -6.48
CA LEU A 444 15.30 -9.98 -7.45
C LEU A 444 14.26 -9.07 -6.78
N ASP A 445 14.59 -7.82 -6.56
CA ASP A 445 13.65 -6.81 -6.06
C ASP A 445 12.78 -6.29 -7.21
N VAL A 446 11.52 -6.70 -7.23
CA VAL A 446 10.54 -6.32 -8.27
C VAL A 446 10.07 -4.88 -8.11
N GLY A 447 10.00 -4.35 -6.87
CA GLY A 447 9.60 -2.98 -6.64
C GLY A 447 8.78 -2.73 -5.38
N GLN A 448 7.86 -1.77 -5.47
CA GLN A 448 6.90 -1.42 -4.43
C GLN A 448 5.76 -2.46 -4.33
N CYS A 449 4.86 -2.28 -3.37
CA CYS A 449 3.69 -3.17 -3.22
C CYS A 449 2.79 -3.18 -4.48
N ASN A 450 2.58 -2.04 -5.12
CA ASN A 450 1.83 -1.95 -6.39
C ASN A 450 2.53 -2.67 -7.55
N ASP A 451 3.83 -2.91 -7.48
CA ASP A 451 4.56 -3.72 -8.44
C ASP A 451 4.25 -5.22 -8.34
N ALA A 452 3.32 -5.61 -7.46
CA ALA A 452 2.62 -6.88 -7.56
C ALA A 452 2.02 -7.07 -8.97
N TYR A 453 1.65 -6.00 -9.66
CA TYR A 453 1.28 -6.03 -11.07
C TYR A 453 2.41 -6.60 -11.94
N SER A 454 3.65 -6.13 -11.76
CA SER A 454 4.82 -6.68 -12.45
C SER A 454 5.01 -8.18 -12.16
N ALA A 455 4.91 -8.58 -10.91
CA ALA A 455 5.03 -9.99 -10.53
C ALA A 455 3.95 -10.87 -11.19
N ILE A 456 2.71 -10.38 -11.24
CA ILE A 456 1.59 -11.05 -11.93
C ILE A 456 1.89 -11.18 -13.43
N GLN A 457 2.34 -10.11 -14.09
CA GLN A 457 2.67 -10.12 -15.51
C GLN A 457 3.82 -11.07 -15.83
N ILE A 458 4.85 -11.13 -14.98
CA ILE A 458 5.94 -12.09 -15.09
C ILE A 458 5.41 -13.54 -15.02
N ALA A 459 4.59 -13.84 -14.02
CA ALA A 459 4.02 -15.18 -13.84
C ALA A 459 3.13 -15.59 -15.04
N LEU A 460 2.27 -14.70 -15.51
CA LEU A 460 1.40 -14.95 -16.67
C LEU A 460 2.20 -15.14 -17.97
N ALA A 461 3.27 -14.37 -18.17
CA ALA A 461 4.16 -14.54 -19.33
C ALA A 461 4.88 -15.89 -19.29
N LEU A 462 5.42 -16.28 -18.14
CA LEU A 462 6.07 -17.59 -17.96
C LEU A 462 5.08 -18.74 -18.15
N SER A 463 3.86 -18.62 -17.65
CA SER A 463 2.78 -19.60 -17.86
C SER A 463 2.55 -19.85 -19.35
N LYS A 464 2.49 -18.81 -20.16
CA LYS A 464 2.36 -18.93 -21.62
C LYS A 464 3.56 -19.58 -22.28
N VAL A 465 4.78 -19.21 -21.89
CA VAL A 465 6.01 -19.76 -22.48
C VAL A 465 6.16 -21.24 -22.15
N PHE A 466 5.86 -21.66 -20.93
CA PHE A 466 5.88 -23.06 -20.51
C PHE A 466 4.64 -23.85 -20.97
N ASN A 467 3.61 -23.15 -21.46
CA ASN A 467 2.31 -23.73 -21.84
C ASN A 467 1.68 -24.55 -20.71
N VAL A 468 1.64 -23.98 -19.51
CA VAL A 468 1.04 -24.57 -18.30
C VAL A 468 0.15 -23.53 -17.63
N ASP A 469 -0.76 -23.97 -16.75
CA ASP A 469 -1.51 -23.07 -15.88
C ASP A 469 -0.55 -22.35 -14.91
N VAL A 470 -0.89 -21.13 -14.52
CA VAL A 470 -0.06 -20.33 -13.60
C VAL A 470 0.21 -21.06 -12.28
N ASN A 471 -0.75 -21.88 -11.81
CA ASN A 471 -0.61 -22.68 -10.60
C ASN A 471 0.29 -23.92 -10.76
N GLU A 472 0.66 -24.26 -12.00
CA GLU A 472 1.58 -25.36 -12.32
C GLU A 472 3.03 -24.88 -12.52
N LEU A 473 3.26 -23.57 -12.50
CA LEU A 473 4.61 -23.02 -12.52
C LEU A 473 5.41 -23.45 -11.28
N PRO A 474 6.74 -23.63 -11.38
CA PRO A 474 7.60 -23.86 -10.23
C PRO A 474 7.77 -22.57 -9.42
N LEU A 475 6.65 -22.00 -8.96
CA LEU A 475 6.55 -20.73 -8.26
C LEU A 475 5.66 -20.88 -7.03
N SER A 476 6.16 -20.47 -5.88
CA SER A 476 5.38 -20.39 -4.64
C SER A 476 5.38 -18.99 -4.07
N LEU A 477 4.23 -18.58 -3.55
CA LEU A 477 4.02 -17.27 -2.94
C LEU A 477 4.05 -17.42 -1.41
N ILE A 478 5.01 -16.74 -0.79
CA ILE A 478 5.21 -16.66 0.66
C ILE A 478 4.93 -15.23 1.07
N LEU A 479 3.69 -14.96 1.41
CA LEU A 479 3.15 -13.61 1.55
C LEU A 479 3.18 -13.12 2.99
N SER A 480 3.45 -11.83 3.14
CA SER A 480 3.28 -11.10 4.38
C SER A 480 2.34 -9.92 4.19
N TRP A 481 1.48 -9.68 5.16
CA TRP A 481 0.54 -8.57 5.09
C TRP A 481 0.58 -7.70 6.35
N TYR A 482 0.16 -6.47 6.22
CA TYR A 482 0.03 -5.54 7.33
C TYR A 482 -1.17 -4.62 7.17
N GLU A 483 -1.33 -4.00 6.00
CA GLU A 483 -2.33 -2.96 5.78
C GLU A 483 -3.17 -3.21 4.51
N GLN A 484 -4.05 -2.30 4.21
CA GLN A 484 -5.19 -2.49 3.31
C GLN A 484 -4.80 -2.64 1.83
N LYS A 485 -3.65 -2.11 1.41
CA LYS A 485 -3.16 -2.35 0.03
C LYS A 485 -2.85 -3.83 -0.17
N ALA A 486 -2.34 -4.50 0.86
CA ALA A 486 -2.13 -5.95 0.82
C ALA A 486 -3.46 -6.72 0.72
N VAL A 487 -4.53 -6.24 1.36
CA VAL A 487 -5.88 -6.83 1.23
C VAL A 487 -6.38 -6.72 -0.22
N ALA A 488 -6.21 -5.56 -0.84
CA ALA A 488 -6.57 -5.36 -2.24
C ALA A 488 -5.81 -6.31 -3.18
N ILE A 489 -4.50 -6.44 -3.01
CA ILE A 489 -3.66 -7.34 -3.79
C ILE A 489 -4.06 -8.80 -3.56
N PHE A 490 -4.35 -9.18 -2.32
CA PHE A 490 -4.80 -10.53 -2.00
C PHE A 490 -6.10 -10.89 -2.74
N LEU A 491 -7.10 -9.98 -2.75
CA LEU A 491 -8.32 -10.19 -3.54
C LEU A 491 -8.03 -10.29 -5.05
N THR A 492 -7.06 -9.55 -5.56
CA THR A 492 -6.61 -9.70 -6.95
C THR A 492 -6.07 -11.09 -7.24
N LEU A 493 -5.25 -11.63 -6.34
CA LEU A 493 -4.73 -13.00 -6.48
C LEU A 493 -5.87 -14.04 -6.45
N LEU A 494 -6.84 -13.87 -5.57
CA LEU A 494 -8.03 -14.75 -5.54
C LEU A 494 -8.86 -14.62 -6.82
N TYR A 495 -9.07 -13.40 -7.33
CA TYR A 495 -9.76 -13.17 -8.59
C TYR A 495 -9.07 -13.89 -9.76
N LEU A 496 -7.73 -13.86 -9.80
CA LEU A 496 -6.93 -14.55 -10.82
C LEU A 496 -6.87 -16.07 -10.64
N GLY A 497 -7.48 -16.61 -9.58
CA GLY A 497 -7.47 -18.04 -9.29
C GLY A 497 -6.12 -18.58 -8.80
N ILE A 498 -5.27 -17.73 -8.26
CA ILE A 498 -3.97 -18.15 -7.71
C ILE A 498 -4.20 -18.98 -6.46
N ARG A 499 -3.51 -20.11 -6.36
CA ARG A 499 -3.63 -21.10 -5.28
C ARG A 499 -2.28 -21.38 -4.62
N ASN A 500 -2.32 -22.16 -3.55
CA ASN A 500 -1.12 -22.68 -2.86
C ASN A 500 -0.25 -21.56 -2.24
N MET A 501 -0.88 -20.47 -1.84
CA MET A 501 -0.21 -19.35 -1.16
C MET A 501 0.00 -19.66 0.32
N ARG A 502 1.07 -19.16 0.90
CA ARG A 502 1.26 -19.05 2.35
C ARG A 502 1.14 -17.61 2.77
N LEU A 503 0.40 -17.39 3.85
CA LEU A 503 0.11 -16.04 4.37
C LEU A 503 0.51 -15.94 5.84
N GLY A 504 1.17 -14.87 6.18
CA GLY A 504 1.54 -14.54 7.55
C GLY A 504 1.66 -13.03 7.81
N PRO A 505 2.02 -12.68 9.04
CA PRO A 505 2.29 -13.58 10.18
C PRO A 505 1.03 -14.18 10.83
N SER A 506 -0.14 -13.63 10.54
CA SER A 506 -1.44 -14.09 11.05
C SER A 506 -2.53 -13.89 10.00
N MET A 507 -3.65 -14.59 10.16
CA MET A 507 -4.84 -14.33 9.35
C MET A 507 -5.45 -12.97 9.77
N PRO A 508 -6.08 -12.25 8.81
CA PRO A 508 -6.74 -10.99 9.13
C PRO A 508 -7.87 -11.14 10.16
N ALA A 509 -7.88 -10.25 11.16
CA ALA A 509 -8.86 -10.27 12.25
C ALA A 509 -10.31 -10.02 11.78
N PHE A 510 -10.48 -9.34 10.65
CA PHE A 510 -11.81 -9.08 10.07
C PHE A 510 -12.41 -10.27 9.30
N LEU A 511 -11.64 -11.33 9.08
CA LEU A 511 -12.16 -12.54 8.45
C LEU A 511 -12.90 -13.39 9.50
N SER A 512 -14.17 -13.64 9.27
CA SER A 512 -14.89 -14.64 10.05
C SER A 512 -14.31 -16.03 9.83
N LYS A 513 -14.58 -16.95 10.77
CA LYS A 513 -14.12 -18.33 10.65
C LYS A 513 -14.58 -19.00 9.35
N ASN A 514 -15.83 -18.77 8.97
CA ASN A 514 -16.38 -19.38 7.76
C ASN A 514 -15.77 -18.78 6.48
N VAL A 515 -15.58 -17.46 6.43
CA VAL A 515 -14.92 -16.80 5.30
C VAL A 515 -13.46 -17.24 5.19
N ALA A 516 -12.73 -17.32 6.29
CA ALA A 516 -11.36 -17.82 6.32
C ALA A 516 -11.29 -19.28 5.83
N ASN A 517 -12.16 -20.15 6.31
CA ASN A 517 -12.23 -21.55 5.87
C ASN A 517 -12.55 -21.67 4.37
N PHE A 518 -13.48 -20.86 3.86
CA PHE A 518 -13.80 -20.81 2.43
C PHE A 518 -12.54 -20.53 1.59
N ILE A 519 -11.72 -19.55 2.00
CA ILE A 519 -10.48 -19.20 1.29
C ILE A 519 -9.47 -20.37 1.37
N VAL A 520 -9.29 -20.94 2.55
CA VAL A 520 -8.40 -22.10 2.75
C VAL A 520 -8.78 -23.27 1.85
N GLU A 521 -10.05 -23.63 1.81
CA GLU A 521 -10.54 -24.78 1.05
C GLU A 521 -10.52 -24.57 -0.46
N ASN A 522 -10.92 -23.38 -0.94
CA ASN A 522 -11.05 -23.11 -2.38
C ASN A 522 -9.74 -22.69 -3.06
N TYR A 523 -8.81 -22.09 -2.30
CA TYR A 523 -7.54 -21.59 -2.85
C TYR A 523 -6.32 -22.28 -2.26
N ASN A 524 -6.51 -23.28 -1.41
CA ASN A 524 -5.42 -23.96 -0.71
C ASN A 524 -4.46 -22.97 -0.02
N LEU A 525 -5.05 -21.92 0.59
CA LEU A 525 -4.30 -20.96 1.38
C LEU A 525 -3.83 -21.64 2.66
N LYS A 526 -2.57 -21.46 3.02
CA LYS A 526 -1.99 -21.98 4.26
C LYS A 526 -1.43 -20.84 5.10
N PRO A 527 -1.57 -20.89 6.43
CA PRO A 527 -0.75 -20.05 7.27
C PRO A 527 0.73 -20.45 7.15
N ILE A 528 1.63 -19.51 7.41
CA ILE A 528 3.05 -19.85 7.58
C ILE A 528 3.22 -20.81 8.76
N SER A 529 4.16 -21.75 8.65
CA SER A 529 4.58 -22.66 9.73
C SER A 529 6.01 -22.33 10.14
N THR A 530 6.92 -23.28 10.07
CA THR A 530 8.35 -23.02 10.16
C THR A 530 8.98 -22.98 8.78
N PRO A 531 10.09 -22.26 8.56
CA PRO A 531 10.77 -22.24 7.27
C PRO A 531 11.13 -23.65 6.75
N ASP A 532 11.61 -24.51 7.63
CA ASP A 532 11.99 -25.89 7.27
C ASP A 532 10.79 -26.73 6.84
N GLU A 533 9.69 -26.67 7.58
CA GLU A 533 8.45 -27.39 7.23
C GLU A 533 7.86 -26.90 5.92
N ASP A 534 7.82 -25.57 5.72
CA ASP A 534 7.27 -24.98 4.51
C ASP A 534 8.13 -25.27 3.29
N LEU A 535 9.45 -25.15 3.39
CA LEU A 535 10.36 -25.51 2.29
C LEU A 535 10.26 -27.00 1.94
N LYS A 536 10.21 -27.88 2.94
CA LYS A 536 10.02 -29.32 2.73
C LYS A 536 8.68 -29.61 2.07
N ALA A 537 7.60 -28.98 2.49
CA ALA A 537 6.28 -29.17 1.90
C ALA A 537 6.20 -28.69 0.44
N ILE A 538 6.99 -27.71 0.06
CA ILE A 538 7.01 -27.15 -1.31
C ILE A 538 7.96 -27.93 -2.21
N LEU A 539 9.15 -28.23 -1.74
CA LEU A 539 10.22 -28.80 -2.57
C LEU A 539 10.35 -30.33 -2.48
N GLY A 540 9.75 -30.96 -1.48
CA GLY A 540 9.82 -32.38 -1.22
C GLY A 540 10.94 -32.80 -0.27
#